data_7fd8571189955c3fed57a8d9ad068964
#
_entry.id   7fd8571189955c3fed57a8d9ad068964
#
_cell.length_a   1.000
_cell.length_b   1.000
_cell.length_c   1.000
_cell.angle_alpha   90.00
_cell.angle_beta   90.00
_cell.angle_gamma   90.00
#
_symmetry.space_group_name_H-M   'P 1'
#
loop_
_entity.id
_entity.type
_entity.pdbx_description
1 polymer ?
#
loop_
_entity_poly.entity_id
_entity_poly.type
_entity_poly.pdbx_seq_one_letter_code
_entity_poly.pdbx_strand_id
1 'polypeptide(L)'
;MAMRTNSVTKRKILIIVENLPVPFDSRVWKEACALRDAGYQVCVLSPRGKGYAQQYELLEGVHIYRHPMPKEGSTAVGYLWEYGCALFWEFLYAWWIFLTRGFQCMQGCNPPDNIFLVALPFRLFGVKYIFDHHDANPELYLSKYERRDALYKAQVWLEEMTYRFSDVVMATNESYRGLAIERGRRDAKDVFVVRNGPDLDKFRLVPAQPSLKHGKQWLVGYVGTMSIQEGLDILIDVAAYIRELGRADVHFTCVGGGPGLQGLRQLVTQKGLEDFVDFTGRVPDSELLDILSTADVCVNPDKPCEMNDISTMIKIAEYMALGKPIVQFDLKEGRATAGDASLYSDNQDQVADFARKILWLLDHPEERQKMGAIGRKRIEQQFAWKYSIDNLLSAYERAFEKRSNQTGQSLSPASNNTNEARALPSTDIRDM
;
A
#
# COMPACT_ATOMS: atom_id res chain seq x y z
N MET A 1 -34.48 0.45 38.30
CA MET A 1 -33.33 -0.40 38.00
C MET A 1 -32.46 0.40 37.00
N ALA A 2 -31.47 1.12 37.49
CA ALA A 2 -30.68 2.03 36.68
C ALA A 2 -29.63 1.22 35.91
N MET A 3 -29.70 1.22 34.57
CA MET A 3 -28.64 0.69 33.70
C MET A 3 -27.37 1.52 33.96
N ARG A 4 -26.37 0.90 34.57
CA ARG A 4 -25.01 1.39 34.59
C ARG A 4 -24.47 1.38 33.15
N THR A 5 -24.49 2.50 32.46
CA THR A 5 -23.71 2.72 31.25
C THR A 5 -22.24 2.70 31.68
N ASN A 6 -21.58 1.56 31.54
CA ASN A 6 -20.14 1.51 31.57
C ASN A 6 -19.65 2.43 30.43
N SER A 7 -19.12 3.60 30.79
CA SER A 7 -18.34 4.43 29.86
C SER A 7 -17.07 3.65 29.53
N VAL A 8 -17.11 2.85 28.47
CA VAL A 8 -15.90 2.30 27.88
C VAL A 8 -15.06 3.51 27.45
N THR A 9 -13.99 3.77 28.18
CA THR A 9 -13.04 4.82 27.84
C THR A 9 -12.59 4.56 26.41
N LYS A 10 -12.98 5.43 25.47
CA LYS A 10 -12.61 5.30 24.06
C LYS A 10 -11.09 5.23 23.94
N ARG A 11 -10.58 4.13 23.36
CA ARG A 11 -9.14 3.96 23.10
C ARG A 11 -8.67 5.03 22.14
N LYS A 12 -7.50 5.60 22.38
CA LYS A 12 -6.93 6.70 21.62
C LYS A 12 -5.72 6.21 20.83
N ILE A 13 -5.63 6.62 19.60
CA ILE A 13 -4.65 6.16 18.62
C ILE A 13 -3.96 7.37 18.00
N LEU A 14 -2.64 7.26 17.79
CA LEU A 14 -1.88 8.16 16.96
C LEU A 14 -1.37 7.38 15.72
N ILE A 15 -1.69 7.86 14.52
CA ILE A 15 -1.13 7.37 13.25
C ILE A 15 -0.10 8.39 12.77
N ILE A 16 1.11 7.94 12.43
CA ILE A 16 2.19 8.76 11.89
C ILE A 16 2.48 8.30 10.46
N VAL A 17 2.46 9.24 9.52
CA VAL A 17 2.86 9.05 8.13
C VAL A 17 3.69 10.25 7.68
N GLU A 18 4.89 9.99 7.14
CA GLU A 18 5.82 11.05 6.71
C GLU A 18 5.66 11.41 5.23
N ASN A 19 5.30 10.43 4.40
CA ASN A 19 5.41 10.53 2.95
C ASN A 19 4.44 11.55 2.34
N LEU A 20 3.18 11.54 2.79
CA LEU A 20 2.11 12.34 2.21
C LEU A 20 1.21 12.97 3.29
N PRO A 21 0.69 14.19 3.04
CA PRO A 21 -0.31 14.77 3.93
C PRO A 21 -1.62 13.98 3.92
N VAL A 22 -2.30 13.93 5.06
CA VAL A 22 -3.64 13.35 5.16
C VAL A 22 -4.68 14.48 5.06
N PRO A 23 -5.78 14.30 4.29
CA PRO A 23 -6.32 13.07 3.69
C PRO A 23 -5.82 12.75 2.25
N PHE A 24 -4.77 13.41 1.75
CA PHE A 24 -4.22 13.12 0.44
C PHE A 24 -3.68 11.68 0.35
N ASP A 25 -3.06 11.17 1.43
CA ASP A 25 -2.80 9.74 1.59
C ASP A 25 -4.12 9.01 1.81
N SER A 26 -4.62 8.40 0.76
CA SER A 26 -5.93 7.74 0.74
C SER A 26 -5.98 6.48 1.61
N ARG A 27 -4.85 5.76 1.80
CA ARG A 27 -4.79 4.58 2.65
C ARG A 27 -4.93 4.97 4.11
N VAL A 28 -4.05 5.86 4.58
CA VAL A 28 -4.09 6.33 5.97
C VAL A 28 -5.41 7.01 6.29
N TRP A 29 -5.99 7.74 5.35
CA TRP A 29 -7.31 8.33 5.53
C TRP A 29 -8.42 7.29 5.69
N LYS A 30 -8.46 6.25 4.85
CA LYS A 30 -9.42 5.14 4.97
C LYS A 30 -9.28 4.41 6.31
N GLU A 31 -8.05 4.15 6.74
CA GLU A 31 -7.77 3.51 8.03
C GLU A 31 -8.23 4.38 9.21
N ALA A 32 -7.90 5.66 9.20
CA ALA A 32 -8.32 6.62 10.23
C ALA A 32 -9.85 6.71 10.35
N CYS A 33 -10.56 6.74 9.22
CA CYS A 33 -12.02 6.75 9.17
C CYS A 33 -12.61 5.44 9.71
N ALA A 34 -12.09 4.28 9.29
CA ALA A 34 -12.55 2.97 9.77
C ALA A 34 -12.36 2.80 11.28
N LEU A 35 -11.22 3.24 11.81
CA LEU A 35 -10.95 3.22 13.26
C LEU A 35 -11.86 4.18 14.03
N ARG A 36 -12.09 5.38 13.51
CA ARG A 36 -13.07 6.34 14.08
C ARG A 36 -14.46 5.72 14.15
N ASP A 37 -14.91 5.09 13.07
CA ASP A 37 -16.24 4.47 12.96
C ASP A 37 -16.38 3.27 13.90
N ALA A 38 -15.27 2.56 14.18
CA ALA A 38 -15.19 1.53 15.21
C ALA A 38 -15.13 2.10 16.65
N GLY A 39 -15.18 3.43 16.83
CA GLY A 39 -15.28 4.10 18.12
C GLY A 39 -13.95 4.51 18.75
N TYR A 40 -12.84 4.40 18.04
CA TYR A 40 -11.55 4.94 18.50
C TYR A 40 -11.51 6.47 18.39
N GLN A 41 -10.72 7.11 19.24
CA GLN A 41 -10.32 8.52 19.04
C GLN A 41 -9.01 8.53 18.25
N VAL A 42 -9.06 9.04 17.02
CA VAL A 42 -7.93 8.98 16.11
C VAL A 42 -7.29 10.35 15.96
N CYS A 43 -5.98 10.39 16.17
CA CYS A 43 -5.11 11.48 15.78
C CYS A 43 -4.21 11.02 14.65
N VAL A 44 -4.01 11.84 13.64
CA VAL A 44 -3.07 11.61 12.54
C VAL A 44 -2.02 12.70 12.56
N LEU A 45 -0.76 12.31 12.45
CA LEU A 45 0.39 13.22 12.27
C LEU A 45 0.99 12.97 10.88
N SER A 46 1.04 14.02 10.06
CA SER A 46 1.50 13.95 8.67
C SER A 46 2.26 15.22 8.28
N PRO A 47 2.99 15.27 7.16
CA PRO A 47 3.61 16.49 6.67
C PRO A 47 2.57 17.48 6.13
N ARG A 48 2.98 18.75 5.98
CA ARG A 48 2.28 19.74 5.16
C ARG A 48 2.67 19.54 3.70
N GLY A 49 1.75 19.83 2.78
CA GLY A 49 2.02 19.75 1.34
C GLY A 49 0.78 19.49 0.51
N LYS A 50 0.92 19.44 -0.79
CA LYS A 50 -0.16 19.08 -1.73
C LYS A 50 -1.47 19.87 -1.53
N GLY A 51 -1.37 21.14 -1.11
CA GLY A 51 -2.53 22.01 -0.80
C GLY A 51 -2.98 21.98 0.67
N TYR A 52 -2.47 21.08 1.50
CA TYR A 52 -2.79 20.96 2.93
C TYR A 52 -1.78 21.71 3.79
N ALA A 53 -2.00 23.02 3.98
CA ALA A 53 -1.07 23.91 4.67
C ALA A 53 -1.39 24.10 6.18
N GLN A 54 -2.63 23.79 6.60
CA GLN A 54 -3.07 24.01 7.98
C GLN A 54 -2.33 23.08 8.95
N GLN A 55 -1.84 23.64 10.07
CA GLN A 55 -1.12 22.88 11.08
C GLN A 55 -2.01 21.88 11.83
N TYR A 56 -3.27 22.24 12.04
CA TYR A 56 -4.26 21.41 12.71
C TYR A 56 -5.60 21.52 11.98
N GLU A 57 -6.28 20.40 11.88
CA GLU A 57 -7.60 20.30 11.29
C GLU A 57 -8.38 19.18 11.99
N LEU A 58 -9.67 19.40 12.23
CA LEU A 58 -10.61 18.36 12.63
C LEU A 58 -11.48 18.06 11.41
N LEU A 59 -11.22 16.93 10.77
CA LEU A 59 -11.94 16.52 9.57
C LEU A 59 -12.70 15.22 9.86
N GLU A 60 -14.00 15.22 9.68
CA GLU A 60 -14.87 14.05 9.91
C GLU A 60 -14.65 13.35 11.26
N GLY A 61 -14.27 14.07 12.31
CA GLY A 61 -14.01 13.51 13.64
C GLY A 61 -12.59 12.95 13.86
N VAL A 62 -11.73 13.01 12.85
CA VAL A 62 -10.30 12.69 12.94
C VAL A 62 -9.50 13.97 13.20
N HIS A 63 -8.62 13.95 14.20
CA HIS A 63 -7.73 15.05 14.51
C HIS A 63 -6.45 14.96 13.69
N ILE A 64 -6.25 15.84 12.72
CA ILE A 64 -5.09 15.85 11.83
C ILE A 64 -4.13 16.97 12.26
N TYR A 65 -2.89 16.58 12.54
CA TYR A 65 -1.78 17.47 12.84
C TYR A 65 -0.78 17.41 11.69
N ARG A 66 -0.28 18.57 11.22
CA ARG A 66 0.68 18.60 10.11
C ARG A 66 1.92 19.37 10.50
N HIS A 67 3.07 18.70 10.43
CA HIS A 67 4.37 19.30 10.68
C HIS A 67 4.96 19.93 9.42
N PRO A 68 5.88 20.90 9.55
CA PRO A 68 6.61 21.43 8.41
C PRO A 68 7.60 20.37 7.88
N MET A 69 7.79 20.36 6.57
CA MET A 69 8.82 19.56 5.91
C MET A 69 9.80 20.47 5.17
N PRO A 70 11.10 20.16 5.13
CA PRO A 70 12.04 20.79 4.21
C PRO A 70 11.66 20.46 2.76
N LYS A 71 12.29 21.16 1.81
CA LYS A 71 12.14 20.78 0.41
C LYS A 71 12.76 19.41 0.17
N GLU A 72 12.12 18.64 -0.70
CA GLU A 72 12.54 17.30 -1.10
C GLU A 72 14.01 17.28 -1.52
N GLY A 73 14.78 16.38 -0.93
CA GLY A 73 16.21 16.25 -1.19
C GLY A 73 16.47 15.54 -2.52
N SER A 74 17.45 16.01 -3.28
CA SER A 74 17.90 15.35 -4.53
C SER A 74 19.19 14.54 -4.38
N THR A 75 19.82 14.59 -3.22
CA THR A 75 21.10 13.92 -2.91
C THR A 75 20.97 13.05 -1.66
N ALA A 76 21.87 12.08 -1.47
CA ALA A 76 21.87 11.24 -0.26
C ALA A 76 21.92 12.05 1.05
N VAL A 77 22.70 13.15 1.09
CA VAL A 77 22.75 14.06 2.23
C VAL A 77 21.44 14.83 2.38
N GLY A 78 20.82 15.23 1.27
CA GLY A 78 19.51 15.87 1.25
C GLY A 78 18.41 14.97 1.83
N TYR A 79 18.38 13.71 1.47
CA TYR A 79 17.44 12.72 2.04
C TYR A 79 17.69 12.47 3.53
N LEU A 80 18.95 12.35 3.96
CA LEU A 80 19.27 12.21 5.40
C LEU A 80 18.81 13.44 6.21
N TRP A 81 18.97 14.63 5.64
CA TRP A 81 18.49 15.86 6.27
C TRP A 81 16.97 15.92 6.34
N GLU A 82 16.29 15.55 5.25
CA GLU A 82 14.84 15.49 5.16
C GLU A 82 14.26 14.54 6.21
N TYR A 83 14.74 13.28 6.25
CA TYR A 83 14.31 12.28 7.22
C TYR A 83 14.67 12.67 8.67
N GLY A 84 15.81 13.31 8.88
CA GLY A 84 16.20 13.83 10.21
C GLY A 84 15.27 14.94 10.70
N CYS A 85 14.90 15.86 9.81
CA CYS A 85 13.94 16.93 10.11
C CYS A 85 12.54 16.38 10.38
N ALA A 86 12.08 15.42 9.55
CA ALA A 86 10.78 14.78 9.74
C ALA A 86 10.72 14.08 11.11
N LEU A 87 11.68 13.22 11.40
CA LEU A 87 11.78 12.48 12.66
C LEU A 87 11.79 13.42 13.87
N PHE A 88 12.50 14.56 13.77
CA PHE A 88 12.53 15.58 14.82
C PHE A 88 11.14 16.19 15.06
N TRP A 89 10.45 16.59 14.00
CA TRP A 89 9.12 17.17 14.14
C TRP A 89 8.09 16.15 14.60
N GLU A 90 8.14 14.93 14.07
CA GLU A 90 7.27 13.84 14.49
C GLU A 90 7.45 13.54 15.98
N PHE A 91 8.68 13.50 16.45
CA PHE A 91 8.98 13.30 17.86
C PHE A 91 8.37 14.40 18.73
N LEU A 92 8.56 15.68 18.39
CA LEU A 92 8.02 16.80 19.14
C LEU A 92 6.48 16.81 19.15
N TYR A 93 5.87 16.58 17.97
CA TYR A 93 4.41 16.54 17.88
C TYR A 93 3.82 15.33 18.59
N ALA A 94 4.46 14.17 18.52
CA ALA A 94 4.01 12.98 19.24
C ALA A 94 4.00 13.21 20.74
N TRP A 95 5.05 13.83 21.32
CA TRP A 95 5.07 14.21 22.72
C TRP A 95 4.00 15.23 23.06
N TRP A 96 3.82 16.24 22.23
CA TRP A 96 2.78 17.25 22.46
C TRP A 96 1.37 16.64 22.42
N ILE A 97 1.09 15.75 21.46
CA ILE A 97 -0.18 15.03 21.36
C ILE A 97 -0.36 14.09 22.56
N PHE A 98 0.71 13.41 23.00
CA PHE A 98 0.66 12.52 24.15
C PHE A 98 0.31 13.28 25.44
N LEU A 99 0.92 14.42 25.68
CA LEU A 99 0.68 15.25 26.87
C LEU A 99 -0.69 15.95 26.87
N THR A 100 -1.20 16.32 25.70
CA THR A 100 -2.44 17.08 25.60
C THR A 100 -3.68 16.21 25.39
N ARG A 101 -3.57 15.12 24.65
CA ARG A 101 -4.69 14.22 24.31
C ARG A 101 -4.50 12.81 24.85
N GLY A 102 -3.27 12.34 24.95
CA GLY A 102 -2.93 10.95 25.25
C GLY A 102 -3.23 10.00 24.08
N PHE A 103 -2.50 8.89 24.03
CA PHE A 103 -2.79 7.74 23.16
C PHE A 103 -2.23 6.46 23.80
N GLN A 104 -2.84 5.31 23.47
CA GLN A 104 -2.42 4.00 23.97
C GLN A 104 -1.80 3.14 22.88
N CYS A 105 -1.94 3.53 21.63
CA CYS A 105 -1.35 2.87 20.47
C CYS A 105 -0.83 3.91 19.49
N MET A 106 0.34 3.66 18.92
CA MET A 106 0.94 4.41 17.82
C MET A 106 1.07 3.49 16.62
N GLN A 107 0.60 3.92 15.46
CA GLN A 107 0.84 3.28 14.17
C GLN A 107 1.87 4.12 13.43
N GLY A 108 2.92 3.49 12.90
CA GLY A 108 3.88 4.10 11.99
C GLY A 108 3.74 3.51 10.61
N CYS A 109 3.50 4.36 9.61
CA CYS A 109 3.35 3.99 8.20
C CYS A 109 4.65 4.30 7.46
N ASN A 110 5.30 3.29 6.87
CA ASN A 110 6.47 3.53 6.04
C ASN A 110 6.10 3.94 4.60
N PRO A 111 6.99 4.52 3.80
CA PRO A 111 8.33 4.99 4.16
C PRO A 111 8.30 6.24 5.05
N PRO A 112 9.35 6.47 5.87
CA PRO A 112 10.57 5.68 6.07
C PRO A 112 10.43 4.62 7.19
N ASP A 113 11.40 3.69 7.25
CA ASP A 113 11.42 2.61 8.26
C ASP A 113 12.02 3.05 9.60
N ASN A 114 12.04 4.33 9.94
CA ASN A 114 12.63 4.87 11.16
C ASN A 114 11.62 5.40 12.19
N ILE A 115 10.32 5.41 11.87
CA ILE A 115 9.25 5.95 12.74
C ILE A 115 9.19 5.20 14.09
N PHE A 116 9.65 3.94 14.15
CA PHE A 116 9.75 3.20 15.41
C PHE A 116 10.60 3.96 16.48
N LEU A 117 11.57 4.78 16.05
CA LEU A 117 12.38 5.61 16.95
C LEU A 117 11.52 6.64 17.70
N VAL A 118 10.49 7.17 17.06
CA VAL A 118 9.50 8.04 17.70
C VAL A 118 8.69 7.26 18.74
N ALA A 119 8.35 5.99 18.44
CA ALA A 119 7.53 5.16 19.31
C ALA A 119 8.27 4.66 20.57
N LEU A 120 9.60 4.47 20.49
CA LEU A 120 10.40 3.85 21.57
C LEU A 120 10.18 4.45 22.96
N PRO A 121 10.26 5.79 23.19
CA PRO A 121 10.10 6.34 24.53
C PRO A 121 8.70 6.17 25.09
N PHE A 122 7.67 6.11 24.24
CA PHE A 122 6.28 5.91 24.67
C PHE A 122 5.99 4.48 25.15
N ARG A 123 6.84 3.51 24.76
CA ARG A 123 6.75 2.13 25.30
C ARG A 123 6.94 2.09 26.81
N LEU A 124 7.72 3.01 27.40
CA LEU A 124 7.88 3.14 28.84
C LEU A 124 6.55 3.50 29.54
N PHE A 125 5.62 4.11 28.80
CA PHE A 125 4.28 4.46 29.29
C PHE A 125 3.24 3.39 28.87
N GLY A 126 3.67 2.24 28.33
CA GLY A 126 2.81 1.16 27.92
C GLY A 126 2.08 1.36 26.59
N VAL A 127 2.49 2.35 25.79
CA VAL A 127 1.98 2.57 24.43
C VAL A 127 2.41 1.44 23.53
N LYS A 128 1.49 0.90 22.74
CA LYS A 128 1.73 -0.13 21.74
C LYS A 128 2.17 0.48 20.42
N TYR A 129 2.98 -0.27 19.67
CA TYR A 129 3.43 0.16 18.35
C TYR A 129 2.99 -0.85 17.27
N ILE A 130 2.25 -0.35 16.28
CA ILE A 130 1.87 -1.07 15.08
C ILE A 130 2.70 -0.55 13.93
N PHE A 131 3.36 -1.43 13.22
CA PHE A 131 4.04 -1.10 11.97
C PHE A 131 3.11 -1.39 10.79
N ASP A 132 2.75 -0.36 10.03
CA ASP A 132 2.00 -0.48 8.79
C ASP A 132 2.97 -0.41 7.61
N HIS A 133 3.23 -1.59 7.03
CA HIS A 133 4.22 -1.80 5.99
C HIS A 133 3.61 -1.57 4.62
N HIS A 134 3.80 -0.35 4.06
CA HIS A 134 3.27 0.05 2.76
C HIS A 134 4.23 -0.28 1.62
N ASP A 135 5.53 -0.03 1.81
CA ASP A 135 6.56 -0.14 0.78
C ASP A 135 7.77 -0.95 1.26
N ALA A 136 8.26 -1.87 0.43
CA ALA A 136 9.49 -2.60 0.65
C ALA A 136 10.70 -1.74 0.25
N ASN A 137 11.15 -0.85 1.16
CA ASN A 137 12.20 0.13 0.90
C ASN A 137 13.53 -0.48 0.43
N PRO A 138 14.01 -1.62 0.96
CA PRO A 138 15.22 -2.26 0.44
C PRO A 138 15.08 -2.68 -1.03
N GLU A 139 13.95 -3.25 -1.42
CA GLU A 139 13.65 -3.66 -2.79
C GLU A 139 13.47 -2.45 -3.71
N LEU A 140 12.86 -1.37 -3.21
CA LEU A 140 12.74 -0.10 -3.93
C LEU A 140 14.13 0.51 -4.20
N TYR A 141 15.03 0.46 -3.22
CA TYR A 141 16.42 0.91 -3.40
C TYR A 141 17.12 0.07 -4.47
N LEU A 142 16.97 -1.26 -4.39
CA LEU A 142 17.57 -2.18 -5.34
C LEU A 142 17.05 -1.95 -6.77
N SER A 143 15.76 -1.70 -6.94
CA SER A 143 15.15 -1.41 -8.26
C SER A 143 15.65 -0.11 -8.88
N LYS A 144 16.07 0.87 -8.06
CA LYS A 144 16.58 2.18 -8.54
C LYS A 144 18.08 2.17 -8.82
N TYR A 145 18.85 1.47 -8.01
CA TYR A 145 20.31 1.59 -8.00
C TYR A 145 21.05 0.30 -8.36
N GLU A 146 20.35 -0.84 -8.44
CA GLU A 146 20.87 -2.17 -8.82
C GLU A 146 22.10 -2.61 -8.02
N ARG A 147 22.24 -2.18 -6.76
CA ARG A 147 23.39 -2.49 -5.90
C ARG A 147 23.01 -2.72 -4.46
N ARG A 148 23.69 -3.71 -3.85
CA ARG A 148 23.53 -4.08 -2.43
C ARG A 148 24.68 -3.51 -1.58
N ASP A 149 24.82 -2.19 -1.62
CA ASP A 149 25.86 -1.44 -0.90
C ASP A 149 25.53 -1.21 0.58
N ALA A 150 26.29 -0.31 1.24
CA ALA A 150 26.09 0.01 2.65
C ALA A 150 24.70 0.65 2.93
N LEU A 151 24.16 1.44 1.98
CA LEU A 151 22.85 2.06 2.14
C LEU A 151 21.72 1.03 2.04
N TYR A 152 21.82 0.08 1.10
CA TYR A 152 20.90 -1.06 1.05
C TYR A 152 20.89 -1.84 2.38
N LYS A 153 22.07 -2.16 2.91
CA LYS A 153 22.18 -2.88 4.20
C LYS A 153 21.60 -2.08 5.37
N ALA A 154 21.79 -0.75 5.34
CA ALA A 154 21.20 0.12 6.35
C ALA A 154 19.66 0.13 6.28
N GLN A 155 19.06 0.12 5.08
CA GLN A 155 17.61 0.03 4.92
C GLN A 155 17.06 -1.32 5.39
N VAL A 156 17.72 -2.44 5.04
CA VAL A 156 17.36 -3.77 5.57
C VAL A 156 17.42 -3.79 7.09
N TRP A 157 18.47 -3.22 7.69
CA TRP A 157 18.60 -3.14 9.14
C TRP A 157 17.51 -2.29 9.78
N LEU A 158 17.15 -1.13 9.19
CA LEU A 158 16.06 -0.28 9.69
C LEU A 158 14.71 -1.00 9.63
N GLU A 159 14.42 -1.68 8.52
CA GLU A 159 13.21 -2.49 8.37
C GLU A 159 13.16 -3.62 9.42
N GLU A 160 14.27 -4.37 9.60
CA GLU A 160 14.35 -5.41 10.64
C GLU A 160 14.11 -4.84 12.05
N MET A 161 14.68 -3.66 12.36
CA MET A 161 14.45 -3.00 13.65
C MET A 161 13.00 -2.59 13.81
N THR A 162 12.37 -2.04 12.77
CA THR A 162 10.95 -1.67 12.80
C THR A 162 10.06 -2.88 13.07
N TYR A 163 10.29 -4.00 12.38
CA TYR A 163 9.60 -5.26 12.69
C TYR A 163 9.84 -5.70 14.14
N ARG A 164 11.08 -5.69 14.60
CA ARG A 164 11.44 -6.16 15.95
C ARG A 164 10.77 -5.34 17.05
N PHE A 165 10.67 -4.02 16.88
CA PHE A 165 10.09 -3.13 17.87
C PHE A 165 8.57 -3.00 17.80
N SER A 166 7.93 -3.47 16.73
CA SER A 166 6.47 -3.47 16.62
C SER A 166 5.82 -4.54 17.51
N ASP A 167 4.66 -4.25 18.06
CA ASP A 167 3.81 -5.25 18.73
C ASP A 167 3.05 -6.09 17.69
N VAL A 168 2.56 -5.42 16.62
CA VAL A 168 1.82 -5.98 15.51
C VAL A 168 2.32 -5.37 14.21
N VAL A 169 2.26 -6.12 13.12
CA VAL A 169 2.57 -5.66 11.77
C VAL A 169 1.30 -5.74 10.92
N MET A 170 1.01 -4.69 10.19
CA MET A 170 0.06 -4.71 9.08
C MET A 170 0.86 -4.72 7.78
N ALA A 171 0.45 -5.54 6.82
CA ALA A 171 1.06 -5.70 5.52
C ALA A 171 0.02 -5.49 4.43
N THR A 172 0.41 -4.91 3.30
CA THR A 172 -0.52 -4.63 2.19
C THR A 172 -0.94 -5.88 1.42
N ASN A 173 -0.15 -6.97 1.51
CA ASN A 173 -0.38 -8.22 0.79
C ASN A 173 0.31 -9.41 1.46
N GLU A 174 0.14 -10.61 0.89
CA GLU A 174 0.75 -11.83 1.42
C GLU A 174 2.28 -11.90 1.22
N SER A 175 2.82 -11.26 0.18
CA SER A 175 4.27 -11.17 -0.02
C SER A 175 4.93 -10.32 1.07
N TYR A 176 4.36 -9.16 1.41
CA TYR A 176 4.85 -8.33 2.52
C TYR A 176 4.62 -8.99 3.88
N ARG A 177 3.51 -9.75 4.03
CA ARG A 177 3.33 -10.60 5.20
C ARG A 177 4.45 -11.63 5.32
N GLY A 178 4.84 -12.25 4.21
CA GLY A 178 6.00 -13.16 4.13
C GLY A 178 7.30 -12.47 4.58
N LEU A 179 7.58 -11.25 4.11
CA LEU A 179 8.75 -10.47 4.55
C LEU A 179 8.74 -10.23 6.07
N ALA A 180 7.60 -9.89 6.65
CA ALA A 180 7.48 -9.67 8.09
C ALA A 180 7.76 -10.96 8.90
N ILE A 181 7.32 -12.11 8.40
CA ILE A 181 7.51 -13.41 9.07
C ILE A 181 8.96 -13.90 8.88
N GLU A 182 9.49 -13.88 7.67
CA GLU A 182 10.78 -14.47 7.32
C GLU A 182 11.95 -13.55 7.68
N ARG A 183 11.94 -12.31 7.15
CA ARG A 183 12.98 -11.31 7.40
C ARG A 183 12.83 -10.67 8.78
N GLY A 184 11.61 -10.24 9.11
CA GLY A 184 11.27 -9.60 10.38
C GLY A 184 11.17 -10.57 11.55
N ARG A 185 11.19 -11.90 11.31
CA ARG A 185 11.02 -12.96 12.32
C ARG A 185 9.80 -12.75 13.20
N ARG A 186 8.71 -12.25 12.60
CA ARG A 186 7.46 -12.03 13.32
C ARG A 186 6.66 -13.31 13.41
N ASP A 187 5.96 -13.48 14.55
CA ASP A 187 4.98 -14.56 14.65
C ASP A 187 3.81 -14.27 13.70
N ALA A 188 3.41 -15.25 12.91
CA ALA A 188 2.35 -15.11 11.91
C ALA A 188 1.01 -14.61 12.49
N LYS A 189 0.74 -14.89 13.77
CA LYS A 189 -0.46 -14.40 14.49
C LYS A 189 -0.42 -12.89 14.80
N ASP A 190 0.74 -12.26 14.68
CA ASP A 190 0.97 -10.83 14.92
C ASP A 190 1.13 -10.04 13.61
N VAL A 191 0.88 -10.68 12.45
CA VAL A 191 0.97 -10.06 11.13
C VAL A 191 -0.36 -10.17 10.41
N PHE A 192 -0.97 -9.04 10.09
CA PHE A 192 -2.29 -8.92 9.48
C PHE A 192 -2.19 -8.34 8.07
N VAL A 193 -2.92 -8.91 7.11
CA VAL A 193 -2.99 -8.35 5.76
C VAL A 193 -4.14 -7.35 5.68
N VAL A 194 -3.77 -6.07 5.57
CA VAL A 194 -4.70 -4.94 5.40
C VAL A 194 -4.49 -4.37 4.00
N ARG A 195 -5.24 -4.88 3.02
CA ARG A 195 -5.10 -4.49 1.61
C ARG A 195 -5.62 -3.08 1.37
N ASN A 196 -4.95 -2.35 0.46
CA ASN A 196 -5.43 -1.05 0.01
C ASN A 196 -6.47 -1.22 -1.12
N GLY A 197 -7.58 -1.89 -0.82
CA GLY A 197 -8.65 -2.12 -1.77
C GLY A 197 -9.40 -0.85 -2.18
N PRO A 198 -10.05 -0.85 -3.37
CA PRO A 198 -10.88 0.26 -3.81
C PRO A 198 -12.15 0.38 -2.95
N ASP A 199 -12.59 1.62 -2.79
CA ASP A 199 -13.90 1.95 -2.28
C ASP A 199 -14.91 1.87 -3.43
N LEU A 200 -15.85 0.92 -3.36
CA LEU A 200 -16.79 0.68 -4.45
C LEU A 200 -17.87 1.77 -4.59
N ASP A 201 -18.05 2.61 -3.59
CA ASP A 201 -18.94 3.77 -3.69
C ASP A 201 -18.29 4.89 -4.51
N LYS A 202 -16.97 4.99 -4.49
CA LYS A 202 -16.18 5.93 -5.28
C LYS A 202 -15.82 5.36 -6.66
N PHE A 203 -15.28 4.12 -6.70
CA PHE A 203 -14.91 3.42 -7.95
C PHE A 203 -16.09 2.69 -8.55
N ARG A 204 -17.00 3.43 -9.19
CA ARG A 204 -18.15 2.91 -9.93
C ARG A 204 -18.03 3.22 -11.41
N LEU A 205 -18.45 2.27 -12.24
CA LEU A 205 -18.49 2.45 -13.68
C LEU A 205 -19.47 3.59 -14.03
N VAL A 206 -19.01 4.53 -14.81
CA VAL A 206 -19.80 5.63 -15.37
C VAL A 206 -20.00 5.43 -16.88
N PRO A 207 -20.98 6.08 -17.52
CA PRO A 207 -21.18 5.99 -18.97
C PRO A 207 -19.92 6.39 -19.73
N ALA A 208 -19.56 5.59 -20.74
CA ALA A 208 -18.42 5.87 -21.61
C ALA A 208 -18.62 7.19 -22.37
N GLN A 209 -17.55 7.95 -22.53
CA GLN A 209 -17.52 9.22 -23.26
C GLN A 209 -16.72 9.06 -24.57
N PRO A 210 -17.38 8.87 -25.74
CA PRO A 210 -16.67 8.62 -27.02
C PRO A 210 -15.65 9.71 -27.40
N SER A 211 -15.83 10.93 -26.94
CA SER A 211 -14.88 12.05 -27.15
C SER A 211 -13.49 11.77 -26.59
N LEU A 212 -13.39 10.98 -25.50
CA LEU A 212 -12.13 10.60 -24.87
C LEU A 212 -11.33 9.58 -25.69
N LYS A 213 -11.91 9.02 -26.76
CA LYS A 213 -11.20 8.14 -27.69
C LYS A 213 -10.44 8.91 -28.79
N HIS A 214 -10.45 10.24 -28.76
CA HIS A 214 -9.71 11.11 -29.70
C HIS A 214 -9.99 10.78 -31.20
N GLY A 215 -11.23 10.40 -31.52
CA GLY A 215 -11.62 10.00 -32.88
C GLY A 215 -11.18 8.60 -33.29
N LYS A 216 -10.58 7.82 -32.38
CA LYS A 216 -10.22 6.43 -32.59
C LYS A 216 -11.35 5.47 -32.16
N GLN A 217 -11.29 4.23 -32.63
CA GLN A 217 -12.25 3.20 -32.27
C GLN A 217 -12.03 2.71 -30.85
N TRP A 218 -10.77 2.55 -30.42
CA TRP A 218 -10.38 1.91 -29.18
C TRP A 218 -9.55 2.82 -28.27
N LEU A 219 -9.77 2.68 -26.98
CA LEU A 219 -9.02 3.38 -25.93
C LEU A 219 -8.34 2.37 -24.99
N VAL A 220 -7.04 2.49 -24.84
CA VAL A 220 -6.24 1.80 -23.82
C VAL A 220 -5.94 2.76 -22.70
N GLY A 221 -6.35 2.43 -21.46
CA GLY A 221 -6.23 3.29 -20.29
C GLY A 221 -5.14 2.85 -19.32
N TYR A 222 -4.41 3.84 -18.79
CA TYR A 222 -3.45 3.68 -17.70
C TYR A 222 -3.69 4.73 -16.63
N VAL A 223 -3.53 4.34 -15.34
CA VAL A 223 -3.44 5.27 -14.21
C VAL A 223 -2.28 4.90 -13.29
N GLY A 224 -1.53 5.89 -12.84
CA GLY A 224 -0.46 5.67 -11.86
C GLY A 224 0.57 6.79 -11.80
N THR A 225 1.59 6.55 -10.99
CA THR A 225 2.78 7.40 -10.94
C THR A 225 3.61 7.20 -12.20
N MET A 226 4.23 8.26 -12.70
CA MET A 226 5.09 8.18 -13.88
C MET A 226 6.55 8.16 -13.44
N SER A 227 7.02 6.96 -13.09
CA SER A 227 8.40 6.66 -12.70
C SER A 227 9.00 5.55 -13.59
N ILE A 228 10.30 5.31 -13.46
CA ILE A 228 11.02 4.32 -14.29
C ILE A 228 10.48 2.90 -14.08
N GLN A 229 10.05 2.56 -12.87
CA GLN A 229 9.56 1.23 -12.50
C GLN A 229 8.20 0.90 -13.11
N GLU A 230 7.42 1.93 -13.45
CA GLU A 230 6.06 1.80 -13.99
C GLU A 230 6.02 1.35 -15.47
N GLY A 231 7.17 1.27 -16.17
CA GLY A 231 7.28 0.71 -17.51
C GLY A 231 6.54 1.46 -18.61
N LEU A 232 6.26 2.76 -18.43
CA LEU A 232 5.56 3.56 -19.43
C LEU A 232 6.41 3.80 -20.70
N ASP A 233 7.71 3.71 -20.61
CA ASP A 233 8.61 3.65 -21.77
C ASP A 233 8.34 2.42 -22.64
N ILE A 234 8.13 1.25 -22.03
CA ILE A 234 7.73 0.03 -22.74
C ILE A 234 6.32 0.20 -23.34
N LEU A 235 5.39 0.84 -22.62
CA LEU A 235 4.04 1.09 -23.17
C LEU A 235 4.07 2.00 -24.41
N ILE A 236 4.96 2.99 -24.44
CA ILE A 236 5.16 3.83 -25.64
C ILE A 236 5.71 2.98 -26.80
N ASP A 237 6.64 2.04 -26.51
CA ASP A 237 7.13 1.11 -27.54
C ASP A 237 6.04 0.16 -28.04
N VAL A 238 5.16 -0.29 -27.15
CA VAL A 238 3.95 -1.08 -27.48
C VAL A 238 3.03 -0.29 -28.41
N ALA A 239 2.79 1.00 -28.13
CA ALA A 239 1.97 1.85 -29.00
C ALA A 239 2.61 2.05 -30.39
N ALA A 240 3.94 2.25 -30.43
CA ALA A 240 4.69 2.32 -31.69
C ALA A 240 4.55 1.03 -32.51
N TYR A 241 4.71 -0.13 -31.87
CA TYR A 241 4.59 -1.44 -32.51
C TYR A 241 3.16 -1.70 -33.02
N ILE A 242 2.13 -1.32 -32.25
CA ILE A 242 0.71 -1.42 -32.68
C ILE A 242 0.47 -0.55 -33.95
N ARG A 243 1.02 0.65 -34.00
CA ARG A 243 0.95 1.52 -35.19
C ARG A 243 1.66 0.88 -36.40
N GLU A 244 2.85 0.30 -36.22
CA GLU A 244 3.60 -0.38 -37.27
C GLU A 244 2.85 -1.58 -37.85
N LEU A 245 2.00 -2.26 -37.04
CA LEU A 245 1.09 -3.30 -37.49
C LEU A 245 -0.14 -2.76 -38.26
N GLY A 246 -0.21 -1.45 -38.52
CA GLY A 246 -1.29 -0.79 -39.25
C GLY A 246 -2.55 -0.49 -38.41
N ARG A 247 -2.52 -0.68 -37.09
CA ARG A 247 -3.64 -0.40 -36.19
C ARG A 247 -3.64 1.07 -35.77
N ALA A 248 -4.11 1.95 -36.66
CA ALA A 248 -4.23 3.37 -36.42
C ALA A 248 -5.51 3.76 -35.65
N ASP A 249 -6.32 2.79 -35.31
CA ASP A 249 -7.62 2.92 -34.64
C ASP A 249 -7.55 2.83 -33.09
N VAL A 250 -6.34 2.74 -32.52
CA VAL A 250 -6.11 2.63 -31.07
C VAL A 250 -5.52 3.92 -30.54
N HIS A 251 -6.03 4.39 -29.38
CA HIS A 251 -5.46 5.51 -28.62
C HIS A 251 -5.08 5.07 -27.21
N PHE A 252 -4.02 5.65 -26.64
CA PHE A 252 -3.54 5.37 -25.30
C PHE A 252 -3.65 6.64 -24.45
N THR A 253 -4.40 6.61 -23.36
CA THR A 253 -4.47 7.71 -22.39
C THR A 253 -3.85 7.28 -21.07
N CYS A 254 -2.78 8.00 -20.67
CA CYS A 254 -2.04 7.78 -19.43
C CYS A 254 -2.34 8.89 -18.44
N VAL A 255 -3.06 8.54 -17.36
CA VAL A 255 -3.43 9.46 -16.29
C VAL A 255 -2.44 9.38 -15.14
N GLY A 256 -1.99 10.53 -14.65
CA GLY A 256 -1.11 10.63 -13.49
C GLY A 256 0.06 11.57 -13.69
N GLY A 257 0.93 11.62 -12.72
CA GLY A 257 2.11 12.48 -12.73
C GLY A 257 3.31 11.81 -12.05
N GLY A 258 4.45 12.40 -12.16
CA GLY A 258 5.66 11.87 -11.55
C GLY A 258 6.92 12.42 -12.19
N PRO A 259 8.11 12.07 -11.65
CA PRO A 259 9.38 12.62 -12.13
C PRO A 259 9.69 12.25 -13.58
N GLY A 260 9.15 11.15 -14.11
CA GLY A 260 9.36 10.68 -15.48
C GLY A 260 8.48 11.33 -16.52
N LEU A 261 7.41 12.06 -16.15
CA LEU A 261 6.40 12.57 -17.08
C LEU A 261 6.98 13.38 -18.25
N GLN A 262 7.92 14.30 -17.97
CA GLN A 262 8.51 15.12 -19.01
C GLN A 262 9.33 14.29 -20.02
N GLY A 263 10.10 13.32 -19.54
CA GLY A 263 10.88 12.41 -20.40
C GLY A 263 9.97 11.51 -21.25
N LEU A 264 8.86 11.04 -20.70
CA LEU A 264 7.87 10.23 -21.43
C LEU A 264 7.21 11.04 -22.55
N ARG A 265 6.81 12.29 -22.30
CA ARG A 265 6.28 13.19 -23.35
C ARG A 265 7.29 13.42 -24.47
N GLN A 266 8.57 13.63 -24.12
CA GLN A 266 9.64 13.77 -25.11
C GLN A 266 9.80 12.49 -25.94
N LEU A 267 9.71 11.32 -25.31
CA LEU A 267 9.81 10.03 -26.02
C LEU A 267 8.65 9.84 -27.01
N VAL A 268 7.41 10.23 -26.64
CA VAL A 268 6.25 10.24 -27.54
C VAL A 268 6.53 11.09 -28.78
N THR A 269 7.02 12.34 -28.58
CA THR A 269 7.35 13.24 -29.69
C THR A 269 8.48 12.68 -30.56
N GLN A 270 9.55 12.13 -29.96
CA GLN A 270 10.66 11.52 -30.72
C GLN A 270 10.22 10.35 -31.61
N LYS A 271 9.17 9.61 -31.19
CA LYS A 271 8.59 8.49 -31.94
C LYS A 271 7.45 8.91 -32.87
N GLY A 272 7.05 10.20 -32.89
CA GLY A 272 5.92 10.71 -33.68
C GLY A 272 4.60 10.03 -33.32
N LEU A 273 4.32 9.89 -32.00
CA LEU A 273 3.16 9.20 -31.47
C LEU A 273 2.13 10.12 -30.81
N GLU A 274 2.21 11.45 -31.05
CA GLU A 274 1.34 12.45 -30.41
C GLU A 274 -0.15 12.21 -30.68
N ASP A 275 -0.50 11.62 -31.84
CA ASP A 275 -1.87 11.26 -32.19
C ASP A 275 -2.31 9.89 -31.60
N PHE A 276 -1.42 9.17 -30.91
CA PHE A 276 -1.64 7.83 -30.39
C PHE A 276 -1.56 7.74 -28.87
N VAL A 277 -0.72 8.56 -28.24
CA VAL A 277 -0.44 8.49 -26.81
C VAL A 277 -0.58 9.87 -26.18
N ASP A 278 -1.43 9.95 -25.18
CA ASP A 278 -1.66 11.17 -24.40
C ASP A 278 -1.29 10.96 -22.93
N PHE A 279 -0.68 11.99 -22.34
CA PHE A 279 -0.39 12.09 -20.91
C PHE A 279 -1.15 13.27 -20.32
N THR A 280 -2.28 12.99 -19.66
CA THR A 280 -3.15 14.03 -19.10
C THR A 280 -2.49 14.81 -17.95
N GLY A 281 -1.53 14.19 -17.27
CA GLY A 281 -1.11 14.62 -15.93
C GLY A 281 -2.13 14.14 -14.89
N ARG A 282 -2.06 14.71 -13.69
CA ARG A 282 -3.04 14.41 -12.63
C ARG A 282 -4.35 15.14 -12.92
N VAL A 283 -5.44 14.39 -12.91
CA VAL A 283 -6.80 14.88 -13.12
C VAL A 283 -7.66 14.69 -11.86
N PRO A 284 -8.82 15.37 -11.74
CA PRO A 284 -9.81 15.09 -10.71
C PRO A 284 -10.36 13.65 -10.79
N ASP A 285 -10.81 13.11 -9.66
CA ASP A 285 -11.33 11.73 -9.58
C ASP A 285 -12.50 11.47 -10.56
N SER A 286 -13.36 12.48 -10.82
CA SER A 286 -14.46 12.35 -11.79
C SER A 286 -13.94 12.15 -13.22
N GLU A 287 -12.92 12.90 -13.63
CA GLU A 287 -12.31 12.78 -14.95
C GLU A 287 -11.53 11.47 -15.09
N LEU A 288 -10.84 11.03 -14.02
CA LEU A 288 -10.22 9.71 -13.97
C LEU A 288 -11.24 8.60 -14.21
N LEU A 289 -12.40 8.66 -13.54
CA LEU A 289 -13.48 7.68 -13.72
C LEU A 289 -14.02 7.71 -15.15
N ASP A 290 -14.20 8.89 -15.75
CA ASP A 290 -14.63 9.04 -17.14
C ASP A 290 -13.66 8.37 -18.11
N ILE A 291 -12.35 8.62 -17.97
CA ILE A 291 -11.31 8.04 -18.82
C ILE A 291 -11.27 6.52 -18.66
N LEU A 292 -11.15 6.03 -17.43
CA LEU A 292 -11.04 4.57 -17.18
C LEU A 292 -12.34 3.83 -17.52
N SER A 293 -13.51 4.45 -17.31
CA SER A 293 -14.80 3.86 -17.72
C SER A 293 -14.97 3.82 -19.24
N THR A 294 -14.34 4.74 -19.97
CA THR A 294 -14.35 4.76 -21.43
C THR A 294 -13.33 3.79 -22.04
N ALA A 295 -12.24 3.48 -21.32
CA ALA A 295 -11.22 2.55 -21.80
C ALA A 295 -11.79 1.18 -22.11
N ASP A 296 -11.38 0.61 -23.26
CA ASP A 296 -11.76 -0.75 -23.69
C ASP A 296 -10.88 -1.81 -23.02
N VAL A 297 -9.60 -1.48 -22.77
CA VAL A 297 -8.60 -2.28 -22.06
C VAL A 297 -7.80 -1.38 -21.13
N CYS A 298 -7.53 -1.83 -19.92
CA CYS A 298 -6.60 -1.16 -19.03
C CYS A 298 -5.27 -1.92 -18.96
N VAL A 299 -4.17 -1.18 -18.69
CA VAL A 299 -2.83 -1.78 -18.73
C VAL A 299 -2.04 -1.51 -17.46
N ASN A 300 -1.22 -2.49 -17.07
CA ASN A 300 -0.22 -2.34 -16.01
C ASN A 300 1.14 -2.82 -16.53
N PRO A 301 1.95 -1.91 -17.11
CA PRO A 301 3.23 -2.26 -17.71
C PRO A 301 4.40 -2.24 -16.70
N ASP A 302 4.13 -2.35 -15.40
CA ASP A 302 5.15 -2.34 -14.36
C ASP A 302 6.25 -3.35 -14.64
N LYS A 303 7.51 -2.87 -14.71
CA LYS A 303 8.66 -3.69 -15.11
C LYS A 303 8.88 -4.85 -14.15
N PRO A 304 9.16 -6.06 -14.66
CA PRO A 304 9.53 -7.18 -13.83
C PRO A 304 10.81 -6.89 -13.04
N CYS A 305 10.69 -6.82 -11.72
CA CYS A 305 11.78 -6.68 -10.77
C CYS A 305 11.33 -7.18 -9.38
N GLU A 306 12.29 -7.42 -8.47
CA GLU A 306 11.98 -7.94 -7.11
C GLU A 306 10.91 -7.09 -6.41
N MET A 307 10.99 -5.76 -6.49
CA MET A 307 10.02 -4.86 -5.88
C MET A 307 8.62 -5.02 -6.47
N ASN A 308 8.50 -4.96 -7.81
CA ASN A 308 7.20 -5.02 -8.46
C ASN A 308 6.55 -6.40 -8.33
N ASP A 309 7.35 -7.47 -8.26
CA ASP A 309 6.85 -8.84 -8.09
C ASP A 309 6.13 -9.05 -6.75
N ILE A 310 6.61 -8.41 -5.69
CA ILE A 310 6.03 -8.52 -4.34
C ILE A 310 5.03 -7.39 -4.01
N SER A 311 4.89 -6.37 -4.86
CA SER A 311 4.04 -5.20 -4.61
C SER A 311 2.66 -5.36 -5.25
N THR A 312 1.61 -5.04 -4.49
CA THR A 312 0.24 -5.00 -5.03
C THR A 312 -0.02 -3.62 -5.62
N MET A 313 -0.19 -3.56 -6.93
CA MET A 313 -0.51 -2.33 -7.65
C MET A 313 -1.98 -1.97 -7.49
N ILE A 314 -2.27 -0.84 -6.85
CA ILE A 314 -3.62 -0.36 -6.55
C ILE A 314 -4.45 -0.24 -7.84
N LYS A 315 -3.83 0.25 -8.92
CA LYS A 315 -4.46 0.43 -10.24
C LYS A 315 -5.13 -0.85 -10.77
N ILE A 316 -4.55 -2.03 -10.49
CA ILE A 316 -5.14 -3.32 -10.90
C ILE A 316 -6.51 -3.51 -10.24
N ALA A 317 -6.60 -3.26 -8.94
CA ALA A 317 -7.86 -3.36 -8.21
C ALA A 317 -8.88 -2.29 -8.63
N GLU A 318 -8.42 -1.09 -8.99
CA GLU A 318 -9.27 -0.01 -9.54
C GLU A 318 -9.84 -0.39 -10.91
N TYR A 319 -9.03 -0.95 -11.82
CA TYR A 319 -9.50 -1.45 -13.11
C TYR A 319 -10.54 -2.56 -12.94
N MET A 320 -10.27 -3.51 -12.05
CA MET A 320 -11.21 -4.59 -11.73
C MET A 320 -12.51 -4.04 -11.13
N ALA A 321 -12.45 -3.01 -10.28
CA ALA A 321 -13.62 -2.36 -9.71
C ALA A 321 -14.50 -1.70 -10.80
N LEU A 322 -13.90 -1.22 -11.87
CA LEU A 322 -14.58 -0.69 -13.04
C LEU A 322 -14.96 -1.76 -14.07
N GLY A 323 -14.72 -3.04 -13.79
CA GLY A 323 -15.01 -4.15 -14.69
C GLY A 323 -14.21 -4.10 -16.00
N LYS A 324 -12.97 -3.61 -15.95
CA LYS A 324 -12.09 -3.51 -17.12
C LYS A 324 -11.19 -4.73 -17.24
N PRO A 325 -11.02 -5.30 -18.44
CA PRO A 325 -10.01 -6.32 -18.71
C PRO A 325 -8.63 -5.68 -18.63
N ILE A 326 -7.63 -6.47 -18.22
CA ILE A 326 -6.29 -5.98 -17.94
C ILE A 326 -5.27 -6.72 -18.81
N VAL A 327 -4.25 -5.98 -19.29
CA VAL A 327 -3.00 -6.56 -19.80
C VAL A 327 -1.87 -6.09 -18.89
N GLN A 328 -1.07 -7.02 -18.41
CA GLN A 328 0.06 -6.71 -17.50
C GLN A 328 1.20 -7.72 -17.66
N PHE A 329 2.38 -7.39 -17.16
CA PHE A 329 3.44 -8.37 -17.02
C PHE A 329 3.09 -9.42 -15.94
N ASP A 330 3.66 -10.61 -16.08
CA ASP A 330 3.43 -11.72 -15.15
C ASP A 330 4.21 -11.51 -13.85
N LEU A 331 3.61 -10.75 -12.94
CA LEU A 331 4.11 -10.46 -11.61
C LEU A 331 3.27 -11.19 -10.56
N LYS A 332 3.92 -11.71 -9.52
CA LYS A 332 3.30 -12.55 -8.48
C LYS A 332 2.07 -11.91 -7.85
N GLU A 333 2.18 -10.69 -7.33
CA GLU A 333 1.06 -10.01 -6.67
C GLU A 333 0.03 -9.48 -7.69
N GLY A 334 0.45 -9.12 -8.91
CA GLY A 334 -0.44 -8.79 -10.00
C GLY A 334 -1.33 -9.97 -10.39
N ARG A 335 -0.73 -11.17 -10.52
CA ARG A 335 -1.45 -12.42 -10.78
C ARG A 335 -2.35 -12.83 -9.61
N ALA A 336 -1.87 -12.71 -8.38
CA ALA A 336 -2.67 -13.01 -7.18
C ALA A 336 -3.91 -12.11 -7.08
N THR A 337 -3.78 -10.84 -7.49
CA THR A 337 -4.88 -9.87 -7.46
C THR A 337 -5.85 -10.08 -8.61
N ALA A 338 -5.38 -10.08 -9.87
CA ALA A 338 -6.24 -10.08 -11.04
C ALA A 338 -6.75 -11.47 -11.43
N GLY A 339 -5.93 -12.55 -11.30
CA GLY A 339 -6.31 -13.89 -11.74
C GLY A 339 -6.75 -13.88 -13.21
N ASP A 340 -7.91 -14.45 -13.50
CA ASP A 340 -8.46 -14.54 -14.87
C ASP A 340 -9.08 -13.21 -15.38
N ALA A 341 -8.99 -12.13 -14.64
CA ALA A 341 -9.37 -10.80 -15.11
C ALA A 341 -8.27 -10.13 -15.95
N SER A 342 -7.11 -10.77 -16.10
CA SER A 342 -5.94 -10.23 -16.81
C SER A 342 -5.33 -11.23 -17.79
N LEU A 343 -4.79 -10.71 -18.90
CA LEU A 343 -3.78 -11.39 -19.70
C LEU A 343 -2.39 -11.00 -19.21
N TYR A 344 -1.49 -11.97 -19.17
CA TYR A 344 -0.14 -11.81 -18.63
C TYR A 344 0.88 -11.90 -19.75
N SER A 345 1.65 -10.81 -19.93
CA SER A 345 2.68 -10.75 -20.96
C SER A 345 3.97 -11.42 -20.51
N ASP A 346 4.60 -12.14 -21.44
CA ASP A 346 5.89 -12.77 -21.22
C ASP A 346 7.01 -11.72 -21.22
N ASN A 347 8.03 -11.98 -20.38
CA ASN A 347 9.17 -11.11 -20.23
C ASN A 347 10.22 -11.24 -21.37
N GLN A 348 10.11 -12.25 -22.24
CA GLN A 348 11.09 -12.49 -23.32
C GLN A 348 10.91 -11.57 -24.52
N ASP A 349 9.64 -11.25 -24.88
CA ASP A 349 9.29 -10.35 -25.98
C ASP A 349 8.29 -9.30 -25.48
N GLN A 350 8.76 -8.48 -24.55
CA GLN A 350 7.91 -7.58 -23.76
C GLN A 350 6.99 -6.71 -24.63
N VAL A 351 7.51 -6.11 -25.70
CA VAL A 351 6.77 -5.15 -26.51
C VAL A 351 5.76 -5.88 -27.42
N ALA A 352 6.19 -6.85 -28.20
CA ALA A 352 5.33 -7.50 -29.18
C ALA A 352 4.28 -8.40 -28.51
N ASP A 353 4.62 -9.10 -27.42
CA ASP A 353 3.66 -9.94 -26.70
C ASP A 353 2.60 -9.10 -25.99
N PHE A 354 3.01 -8.00 -25.34
CA PHE A 354 2.09 -7.08 -24.70
C PHE A 354 1.12 -6.46 -25.72
N ALA A 355 1.66 -6.02 -26.87
CA ALA A 355 0.87 -5.47 -27.97
C ALA A 355 -0.14 -6.50 -28.53
N ARG A 356 0.30 -7.75 -28.79
CA ARG A 356 -0.59 -8.83 -29.25
C ARG A 356 -1.74 -9.07 -28.29
N LYS A 357 -1.51 -9.05 -26.97
CA LYS A 357 -2.55 -9.23 -25.96
C LYS A 357 -3.55 -8.08 -25.90
N ILE A 358 -3.07 -6.83 -26.04
CA ILE A 358 -3.98 -5.67 -26.18
C ILE A 358 -4.85 -5.84 -27.42
N LEU A 359 -4.24 -6.07 -28.60
CA LEU A 359 -4.96 -6.23 -29.86
C LEU A 359 -5.95 -7.39 -29.81
N TRP A 360 -5.53 -8.51 -29.22
CA TRP A 360 -6.42 -9.66 -29.07
C TRP A 360 -7.66 -9.29 -28.25
N LEU A 361 -7.51 -8.60 -27.12
CA LEU A 361 -8.65 -8.12 -26.34
C LEU A 361 -9.52 -7.12 -27.12
N LEU A 362 -8.93 -6.21 -27.89
CA LEU A 362 -9.69 -5.25 -28.70
C LEU A 362 -10.54 -5.96 -29.75
N ASP A 363 -10.04 -7.05 -30.34
CA ASP A 363 -10.72 -7.82 -31.37
C ASP A 363 -11.71 -8.86 -30.81
N HIS A 364 -11.71 -9.12 -29.47
CA HIS A 364 -12.58 -10.10 -28.79
C HIS A 364 -13.46 -9.46 -27.70
N PRO A 365 -14.56 -8.81 -28.09
CA PRO A 365 -15.42 -8.07 -27.13
C PRO A 365 -16.05 -8.96 -26.06
N GLU A 366 -16.35 -10.22 -26.37
CA GLU A 366 -16.92 -11.18 -25.41
C GLU A 366 -15.93 -11.51 -24.28
N GLU A 367 -14.65 -11.70 -24.63
CA GLU A 367 -13.61 -11.96 -23.63
C GLU A 367 -13.32 -10.73 -22.79
N ARG A 368 -13.34 -9.51 -23.38
CA ARG A 368 -13.26 -8.27 -22.59
C ARG A 368 -14.36 -8.20 -21.53
N GLN A 369 -15.59 -8.48 -21.94
CA GLN A 369 -16.73 -8.44 -21.03
C GLN A 369 -16.63 -9.50 -19.93
N LYS A 370 -16.26 -10.72 -20.29
CA LYS A 370 -16.07 -11.85 -19.38
C LYS A 370 -14.97 -11.55 -18.34
N MET A 371 -13.80 -11.10 -18.79
CA MET A 371 -12.68 -10.77 -17.91
C MET A 371 -13.02 -9.61 -17.00
N GLY A 372 -13.68 -8.56 -17.50
CA GLY A 372 -14.17 -7.45 -16.70
C GLY A 372 -15.13 -7.90 -15.60
N ALA A 373 -16.08 -8.79 -15.94
CA ALA A 373 -17.03 -9.35 -14.97
C ALA A 373 -16.32 -10.19 -13.88
N ILE A 374 -15.31 -10.99 -14.25
CA ILE A 374 -14.50 -11.76 -13.31
C ILE A 374 -13.79 -10.79 -12.33
N GLY A 375 -13.14 -9.76 -12.86
CA GLY A 375 -12.45 -8.76 -12.06
C GLY A 375 -13.38 -8.08 -11.08
N ARG A 376 -14.52 -7.57 -11.55
CA ARG A 376 -15.54 -6.92 -10.71
C ARG A 376 -16.02 -7.83 -9.58
N LYS A 377 -16.35 -9.07 -9.89
CA LYS A 377 -16.78 -10.07 -8.92
C LYS A 377 -15.72 -10.34 -7.84
N ARG A 378 -14.44 -10.45 -8.23
CA ARG A 378 -13.33 -10.64 -7.28
C ARG A 378 -13.22 -9.48 -6.30
N ILE A 379 -13.31 -8.22 -6.80
CA ILE A 379 -13.30 -7.03 -5.94
C ILE A 379 -14.49 -7.06 -4.97
N GLU A 380 -15.69 -7.31 -5.47
CA GLU A 380 -16.92 -7.34 -4.65
C GLU A 380 -16.91 -8.41 -3.57
N GLN A 381 -16.17 -9.51 -3.77
CA GLN A 381 -16.13 -10.66 -2.88
C GLN A 381 -14.90 -10.70 -1.96
N GLN A 382 -13.76 -10.07 -2.36
CA GLN A 382 -12.49 -10.34 -1.67
C GLN A 382 -11.59 -9.10 -1.48
N PHE A 383 -11.57 -8.15 -2.42
CA PHE A 383 -10.53 -7.11 -2.45
C PHE A 383 -11.04 -5.68 -2.20
N ALA A 384 -12.37 -5.47 -2.07
CA ALA A 384 -12.89 -4.16 -1.70
C ALA A 384 -12.42 -3.77 -0.28
N TRP A 385 -12.29 -2.48 -0.04
CA TRP A 385 -11.82 -1.92 1.24
C TRP A 385 -12.53 -2.50 2.46
N LYS A 386 -13.84 -2.73 2.35
CA LYS A 386 -14.65 -3.28 3.45
C LYS A 386 -14.10 -4.58 4.03
N TYR A 387 -13.43 -5.43 3.24
CA TYR A 387 -12.83 -6.69 3.71
C TYR A 387 -11.50 -6.48 4.44
N SER A 388 -10.86 -5.32 4.25
CA SER A 388 -9.65 -4.96 4.98
C SER A 388 -9.95 -4.39 6.37
N ILE A 389 -11.16 -3.87 6.59
CA ILE A 389 -11.57 -3.25 7.86
C ILE A 389 -11.49 -4.26 9.01
N ASP A 390 -11.99 -5.48 8.83
CA ASP A 390 -11.98 -6.50 9.88
C ASP A 390 -10.55 -6.87 10.30
N ASN A 391 -9.64 -6.99 9.33
CA ASN A 391 -8.23 -7.26 9.60
C ASN A 391 -7.53 -6.06 10.28
N LEU A 392 -7.87 -4.83 9.86
CA LEU A 392 -7.39 -3.61 10.52
C LEU A 392 -7.80 -3.59 11.99
N LEU A 393 -9.08 -3.81 12.28
CA LEU A 393 -9.59 -3.82 13.65
C LEU A 393 -8.96 -4.95 14.48
N SER A 394 -8.83 -6.14 13.89
CA SER A 394 -8.17 -7.29 14.53
C SER A 394 -6.72 -7.03 14.88
N ALA A 395 -5.98 -6.30 14.03
CA ALA A 395 -4.61 -5.88 14.29
C ALA A 395 -4.52 -4.97 15.53
N TYR A 396 -5.44 -4.01 15.66
CA TYR A 396 -5.49 -3.14 16.82
C TYR A 396 -5.93 -3.88 18.10
N GLU A 397 -6.91 -4.73 18.02
CA GLU A 397 -7.33 -5.59 19.15
C GLU A 397 -6.17 -6.45 19.62
N ARG A 398 -5.45 -7.08 18.70
CA ARG A 398 -4.25 -7.89 19.00
C ARG A 398 -3.15 -7.08 19.68
N ALA A 399 -2.90 -5.85 19.25
CA ALA A 399 -1.92 -4.98 19.89
C ALA A 399 -2.30 -4.64 21.34
N PHE A 400 -3.60 -4.45 21.61
CA PHE A 400 -4.08 -4.16 22.95
C PHE A 400 -4.13 -5.39 23.86
N GLU A 401 -4.40 -6.61 23.35
CA GLU A 401 -4.39 -7.86 24.13
C GLU A 401 -3.01 -8.17 24.72
N LYS A 402 -1.92 -7.88 24.01
CA LYS A 402 -0.55 -8.05 24.51
C LYS A 402 -0.25 -7.27 25.80
N ARG A 403 -1.11 -6.34 26.19
CA ARG A 403 -1.01 -5.62 27.45
C ARG A 403 -1.50 -6.44 28.64
N SER A 404 -2.55 -7.26 28.49
CA SER A 404 -3.15 -8.02 29.59
C SER A 404 -2.27 -9.17 30.07
N ASN A 405 -1.51 -9.80 29.16
CA ASN A 405 -0.65 -10.94 29.51
C ASN A 405 0.65 -10.55 30.21
N GLN A 406 1.16 -9.33 30.03
CA GLN A 406 2.36 -8.86 30.76
C GLN A 406 2.06 -8.46 32.21
N THR A 407 0.84 -8.04 32.53
CA THR A 407 0.40 -7.71 33.89
C THR A 407 -0.07 -8.96 34.66
N GLY A 408 -0.44 -10.04 33.97
CA GLY A 408 -0.89 -11.29 34.60
C GLY A 408 0.23 -12.25 35.04
N GLN A 409 1.45 -12.10 34.52
CA GLN A 409 2.60 -12.95 34.90
C GLN A 409 3.38 -12.46 36.13
N SER A 410 3.07 -11.30 36.70
CA SER A 410 3.75 -10.77 37.88
C SER A 410 3.09 -11.04 39.21
N LEU A 411 2.00 -11.81 39.29
CA LEU A 411 1.29 -12.15 40.52
C LEU A 411 0.97 -13.65 40.56
N SER A 412 1.97 -14.52 40.59
CA SER A 412 1.83 -15.86 41.17
C SER A 412 2.78 -15.94 42.36
N PRO A 413 2.28 -16.11 43.58
CA PRO A 413 3.15 -16.35 44.75
C PRO A 413 3.77 -17.73 44.64
N ALA A 414 5.08 -17.78 44.86
CA ALA A 414 5.80 -19.03 45.02
C ALA A 414 5.18 -19.86 46.12
N SER A 415 4.53 -20.98 45.76
CA SER A 415 4.19 -21.99 46.73
C SER A 415 5.43 -22.85 47.04
N ASN A 416 6.01 -22.58 48.21
CA ASN A 416 6.90 -23.53 48.89
C ASN A 416 6.14 -24.85 49.09
N ASN A 417 6.66 -25.93 48.57
CA ASN A 417 6.44 -27.25 49.12
C ASN A 417 7.76 -28.04 49.10
N THR A 418 8.27 -28.18 50.32
CA THR A 418 9.34 -29.10 50.74
C THR A 418 8.78 -30.49 50.88
N ASN A 419 9.65 -31.47 50.55
CA ASN A 419 9.71 -32.86 51.03
C ASN A 419 8.67 -33.89 50.54
N GLU A 420 9.12 -34.89 49.80
CA GLU A 420 9.55 -36.18 50.39
C GLU A 420 10.11 -37.11 49.30
N ALA A 421 11.27 -37.62 49.65
CA ALA A 421 11.93 -38.69 48.93
C ALA A 421 11.18 -40.05 49.12
N ARG A 422 11.06 -40.85 48.07
CA ARG A 422 11.07 -42.33 48.17
C ARG A 422 11.52 -43.00 46.87
N ALA A 423 12.34 -44.01 47.14
CA ALA A 423 13.17 -44.78 46.25
C ALA A 423 12.44 -45.72 45.26
N LEU A 424 13.09 -45.98 44.18
CA LEU A 424 13.16 -47.06 43.18
C LEU A 424 12.41 -48.37 43.45
N PRO A 425 12.06 -49.24 42.44
CA PRO A 425 13.08 -49.92 41.68
C PRO A 425 12.84 -50.08 40.15
N SER A 426 13.97 -50.37 39.51
CA SER A 426 14.18 -50.79 38.14
C SER A 426 13.40 -52.02 37.70
N THR A 427 12.98 -52.07 36.44
CA THR A 427 13.02 -53.30 35.62
C THR A 427 13.23 -52.95 34.14
N ASP A 428 14.29 -53.52 33.63
CA ASP A 428 14.55 -53.81 32.22
C ASP A 428 13.39 -54.60 31.60
N ILE A 429 13.14 -54.45 30.34
CA ILE A 429 13.03 -55.51 29.32
C ILE A 429 12.96 -54.89 27.91
N ARG A 430 13.84 -55.44 27.10
CA ARG A 430 14.02 -55.27 25.64
C ARG A 430 12.82 -55.87 24.88
N ASP A 431 12.78 -55.46 23.58
CA ASP A 431 12.15 -56.15 22.44
C ASP A 431 10.65 -55.94 22.23
N MET A 432 10.33 -55.02 21.28
CA MET A 432 9.76 -55.35 19.96
C MET A 432 9.69 -54.08 19.11
#